data_dac69d2954afc0753ab851dd73c3f88e
#
_entry.id   dac69d2954afc0753ab851dd73c3f88e
#
_cell.length_a   1.000
_cell.length_b   1.000
_cell.length_c   1.000
_cell.angle_alpha   90.00
_cell.angle_beta   90.00
_cell.angle_gamma   90.00
#
_symmetry.space_group_name_H-M   'P 1'
#
loop_
_entity.id
_entity.type
_entity.pdbx_description
1 polymer ?
#
loop_
_entity_poly.entity_id
_entity_poly.type
_entity_poly.pdbx_seq_one_letter_code
_entity_poly.pdbx_strand_id
1 'polypeptide(L)'
;MIYLRTLGGASIEIESTHRCADAEGEGDGSASPRVAERVRLTSSAPRRFALLLYLAVERGRRVGRERLQTLIFPDQSPTKARHSLREVIYQLRAAGASILTDHDDVFVPADQVWCDAWAAVDQDPLSEETVHAIAGGLLTGYAPEHSEAYSEWYEAHRALSISSLARRLLVATNAATKEAQWGFAERAARACLAIDPLNEGATLALAGILAVNGSKASAIDLVDRYVAEIGSQSADLKFPAMALKRRISEGFPSRHLVQRRLNGDSGDGAFTTPAMVGRAKELAELQEGFGLVRAGASQCLVVAGEAGIGKTRLVAEFSATAVLQGARVER
;
A
#
# COMPACT_ATOMS: atom_id res chain seq x y z
N MET A 1 8.40 -0.78 -23.58
CA MET A 1 8.24 -0.76 -22.10
C MET A 1 6.98 -1.50 -21.70
N ILE A 2 7.04 -2.28 -20.61
CA ILE A 2 5.91 -3.07 -20.09
C ILE A 2 5.51 -2.48 -18.74
N TYR A 3 4.25 -2.08 -18.59
CA TYR A 3 3.70 -1.53 -17.36
C TYR A 3 2.73 -2.52 -16.74
N LEU A 4 3.08 -3.04 -15.58
CA LEU A 4 2.18 -3.88 -14.77
C LEU A 4 1.31 -2.96 -13.92
N ARG A 5 0.00 -2.99 -14.16
CA ARG A 5 -1.03 -2.30 -13.38
C ARG A 5 -1.69 -3.35 -12.49
N THR A 6 -1.19 -3.46 -11.28
CA THR A 6 -1.53 -4.53 -10.33
C THR A 6 -2.34 -4.04 -9.14
N LEU A 7 -2.33 -2.73 -8.85
CA LEU A 7 -3.08 -2.11 -7.76
C LEU A 7 -4.50 -1.75 -8.22
N GLY A 8 -5.50 -2.24 -7.49
CA GLY A 8 -6.92 -2.02 -7.80
C GLY A 8 -7.44 -2.74 -9.04
N GLY A 9 -6.63 -3.59 -9.67
CA GLY A 9 -7.01 -4.34 -10.87
C GLY A 9 -5.89 -5.21 -11.40
N ALA A 10 -6.10 -5.82 -12.58
CA ALA A 10 -5.11 -6.66 -13.25
C ALA A 10 -5.05 -6.30 -14.73
N SER A 11 -4.07 -5.50 -15.13
CA SER A 11 -3.81 -5.24 -16.56
C SER A 11 -2.32 -5.01 -16.83
N ILE A 12 -1.91 -5.29 -18.06
CA ILE A 12 -0.56 -5.05 -18.54
C ILE A 12 -0.65 -4.12 -19.74
N GLU A 13 0.05 -3.01 -19.70
CA GLU A 13 0.16 -2.07 -20.81
C GLU A 13 1.52 -2.25 -21.47
N ILE A 14 1.53 -2.39 -22.77
CA ILE A 14 2.74 -2.51 -23.59
C ILE A 14 2.87 -1.24 -24.42
N GLU A 15 3.93 -0.48 -24.21
CA GLU A 15 4.24 0.71 -24.99
C GLU A 15 5.11 0.33 -26.18
N SER A 16 4.52 0.42 -27.37
CA SER A 16 5.21 0.18 -28.64
C SER A 16 5.80 1.47 -29.18
N THR A 17 7.11 1.48 -29.37
CA THR A 17 7.78 2.52 -30.14
C THR A 17 7.82 2.11 -31.62
N HIS A 18 6.66 2.10 -32.29
CA HIS A 18 6.68 1.95 -33.76
C HIS A 18 7.32 3.20 -34.38
N ARG A 19 8.44 3.02 -35.10
CA ARG A 19 8.80 3.94 -36.17
C ARG A 19 7.72 3.76 -37.24
N CYS A 20 6.94 4.77 -37.52
CA CYS A 20 6.21 4.84 -38.77
C CYS A 20 7.26 4.85 -39.88
N ALA A 21 7.49 3.69 -40.48
CA ALA A 21 8.14 3.58 -41.77
C ALA A 21 7.02 3.79 -42.79
N ASP A 22 6.72 5.04 -43.11
CA ASP A 22 6.03 5.45 -44.35
C ASP A 22 5.81 6.95 -44.29
N ALA A 23 6.86 7.71 -44.61
CA ALA A 23 6.79 9.03 -45.23
C ALA A 23 8.17 9.34 -45.81
N GLU A 24 8.51 8.69 -46.91
CA GLU A 24 9.42 9.29 -47.88
C GLU A 24 8.65 10.44 -48.53
N GLY A 25 8.73 11.61 -47.93
CA GLY A 25 8.17 12.85 -48.41
C GLY A 25 9.06 13.97 -47.93
N GLU A 26 9.86 14.53 -48.81
CA GLU A 26 10.71 15.68 -48.60
C GLU A 26 9.94 16.88 -48.01
N GLY A 27 10.51 17.51 -46.98
CA GLY A 27 10.22 18.91 -46.66
C GLY A 27 9.73 19.14 -45.23
N ASP A 28 10.55 19.93 -44.56
CA ASP A 28 10.26 20.73 -43.38
C ASP A 28 10.47 20.07 -42.00
N GLY A 29 11.45 20.61 -41.30
CA GLY A 29 11.99 20.14 -40.02
C GLY A 29 11.10 20.33 -38.78
N SER A 30 9.84 19.94 -38.82
CA SER A 30 8.97 19.83 -37.67
C SER A 30 8.81 18.37 -37.26
N ALA A 31 9.54 17.95 -36.24
CA ALA A 31 9.39 16.64 -35.64
C ALA A 31 7.99 16.49 -35.06
N SER A 32 7.08 15.80 -35.77
CA SER A 32 5.79 15.41 -35.25
C SER A 32 5.96 14.62 -33.94
N PRO A 33 5.17 14.87 -32.89
CA PRO A 33 5.27 14.15 -31.63
C PRO A 33 5.00 12.67 -31.88
N ARG A 34 5.95 11.80 -31.49
CA ARG A 34 5.80 10.35 -31.54
C ARG A 34 4.63 9.96 -30.63
N VAL A 35 3.50 9.59 -31.20
CA VAL A 35 2.39 9.00 -30.46
C VAL A 35 2.81 7.57 -30.10
N ALA A 36 3.16 7.34 -28.84
CA ALA A 36 3.38 5.99 -28.32
C ALA A 36 2.04 5.28 -28.23
N GLU A 37 1.83 4.28 -29.07
CA GLU A 37 0.63 3.45 -29.00
C GLU A 37 0.79 2.46 -27.84
N ARG A 38 -0.21 2.41 -26.93
CA ARG A 38 -0.25 1.49 -25.80
C ARG A 38 -1.27 0.39 -26.05
N VAL A 39 -0.80 -0.84 -26.08
CA VAL A 39 -1.65 -2.02 -26.14
C VAL A 39 -1.93 -2.50 -24.71
N ARG A 40 -3.21 -2.59 -24.34
CA ARG A 40 -3.62 -3.07 -23.02
C ARG A 40 -4.04 -4.54 -23.09
N LEU A 41 -3.39 -5.38 -22.29
CA LEU A 41 -3.76 -6.77 -22.04
C LEU A 41 -4.50 -6.88 -20.72
N THR A 42 -5.60 -7.64 -20.72
CA THR A 42 -6.39 -7.97 -19.54
C THR A 42 -6.52 -9.48 -19.41
N SER A 43 -7.16 -9.96 -18.35
CA SER A 43 -7.46 -11.38 -18.12
C SER A 43 -8.32 -12.02 -19.22
N SER A 44 -8.93 -11.25 -20.12
CA SER A 44 -9.65 -11.76 -21.29
C SER A 44 -8.76 -12.49 -22.33
N ALA A 45 -7.45 -12.28 -22.25
CA ALA A 45 -6.45 -13.02 -23.04
C ALA A 45 -5.56 -13.86 -22.12
N PRO A 46 -6.08 -14.91 -21.45
CA PRO A 46 -5.51 -15.50 -20.25
C PRO A 46 -4.07 -15.99 -20.42
N ARG A 47 -3.76 -16.68 -21.53
CA ARG A 47 -2.42 -17.22 -21.78
C ARG A 47 -1.38 -16.15 -22.08
N ARG A 48 -1.76 -15.10 -22.82
CA ARG A 48 -0.87 -13.94 -23.11
C ARG A 48 -0.60 -13.16 -21.84
N PHE A 49 -1.65 -12.90 -21.07
CA PHE A 49 -1.55 -12.21 -19.79
C PHE A 49 -0.66 -12.98 -18.81
N ALA A 50 -0.93 -14.29 -18.61
CA ALA A 50 -0.18 -15.14 -17.69
C ALA A 50 1.31 -15.25 -18.05
N LEU A 51 1.63 -15.47 -19.33
CA LEU A 51 3.02 -15.56 -19.79
C LEU A 51 3.76 -14.25 -19.57
N LEU A 52 3.15 -13.13 -19.95
CA LEU A 52 3.80 -11.82 -19.81
C LEU A 52 3.93 -11.40 -18.35
N LEU A 53 2.90 -11.65 -17.52
CA LEU A 53 2.96 -11.41 -16.07
C LEU A 53 4.10 -12.23 -15.44
N TYR A 54 4.19 -13.52 -15.75
CA TYR A 54 5.24 -14.40 -15.23
C TYR A 54 6.64 -13.87 -15.59
N LEU A 55 6.91 -13.62 -16.88
CA LEU A 55 8.22 -13.16 -17.34
C LEU A 55 8.58 -11.76 -16.80
N ALA A 56 7.60 -10.87 -16.66
CA ALA A 56 7.82 -9.53 -16.15
C ALA A 56 8.13 -9.54 -14.64
N VAL A 57 7.43 -10.39 -13.86
CA VAL A 57 7.67 -10.51 -12.41
C VAL A 57 9.01 -11.18 -12.11
N GLU A 58 9.45 -12.12 -12.94
CA GLU A 58 10.78 -12.76 -12.82
C GLU A 58 11.97 -11.82 -13.15
N ARG A 59 11.71 -10.59 -13.61
CA ARG A 59 12.68 -9.46 -13.69
C ARG A 59 14.03 -9.82 -14.32
N GLY A 60 14.02 -10.27 -15.56
CA GLY A 60 15.24 -10.60 -16.31
C GLY A 60 15.77 -12.03 -16.09
N ARG A 61 15.14 -12.80 -15.20
CA ARG A 61 15.49 -14.20 -15.01
C ARG A 61 15.20 -14.98 -16.27
N ARG A 62 16.15 -15.76 -16.72
CA ARG A 62 16.02 -16.66 -17.87
C ARG A 62 15.19 -17.88 -17.48
N VAL A 63 14.16 -18.17 -18.27
CA VAL A 63 13.22 -19.27 -18.03
C VAL A 63 13.18 -20.20 -19.23
N GLY A 64 13.48 -21.48 -19.01
CA GLY A 64 13.47 -22.49 -20.06
C GLY A 64 12.09 -22.68 -20.68
N ARG A 65 12.04 -22.86 -21.99
CA ARG A 65 10.78 -23.04 -22.75
C ARG A 65 9.94 -24.21 -22.25
N GLU A 66 10.54 -25.32 -21.86
CA GLU A 66 9.83 -26.48 -21.32
C GLU A 66 9.08 -26.10 -20.03
N ARG A 67 9.71 -25.33 -19.13
CA ARG A 67 9.06 -24.83 -17.93
C ARG A 67 7.86 -23.93 -18.26
N LEU A 68 7.99 -23.03 -19.24
CA LEU A 68 6.89 -22.17 -19.66
C LEU A 68 5.74 -22.96 -20.30
N GLN A 69 6.06 -24.03 -21.06
CA GLN A 69 5.05 -24.93 -21.62
C GLN A 69 4.24 -25.61 -20.51
N THR A 70 4.91 -26.17 -19.51
CA THR A 70 4.27 -26.84 -18.39
C THR A 70 3.44 -25.87 -17.55
N LEU A 71 3.91 -24.64 -17.33
CA LEU A 71 3.21 -23.64 -16.55
C LEU A 71 1.93 -23.13 -17.24
N ILE A 72 1.99 -22.83 -18.55
CA ILE A 72 0.92 -22.11 -19.27
C ILE A 72 0.02 -23.04 -20.08
N PHE A 73 0.52 -24.22 -20.48
CA PHE A 73 -0.17 -25.16 -21.36
C PHE A 73 -0.16 -26.59 -20.81
N PRO A 74 -0.55 -26.83 -19.54
CA PRO A 74 -0.43 -28.15 -18.89
C PRO A 74 -1.19 -29.27 -19.62
N ASP A 75 -2.33 -28.93 -20.22
CA ASP A 75 -3.23 -29.91 -20.87
C ASP A 75 -2.87 -30.21 -22.33
N GLN A 76 -1.77 -29.66 -22.84
CA GLN A 76 -1.37 -29.84 -24.23
C GLN A 76 -0.24 -30.88 -24.37
N SER A 77 -0.23 -31.62 -25.49
CA SER A 77 0.91 -32.44 -25.81
C SER A 77 2.17 -31.57 -26.01
N PRO A 78 3.39 -32.09 -25.75
CA PRO A 78 4.63 -31.31 -25.85
C PRO A 78 4.80 -30.56 -27.17
N THR A 79 4.44 -31.21 -28.30
CA THR A 79 4.51 -30.60 -29.62
C THR A 79 3.52 -29.45 -29.77
N LYS A 80 2.29 -29.61 -29.30
CA LYS A 80 1.27 -28.58 -29.37
C LYS A 80 1.60 -27.41 -28.42
N ALA A 81 2.04 -27.70 -27.18
CA ALA A 81 2.46 -26.69 -26.20
C ALA A 81 3.62 -25.83 -26.74
N ARG A 82 4.59 -26.48 -27.44
CA ARG A 82 5.71 -25.80 -28.08
C ARG A 82 5.26 -24.83 -29.18
N HIS A 83 4.29 -25.26 -30.00
CA HIS A 83 3.70 -24.40 -31.03
C HIS A 83 2.91 -23.23 -30.39
N SER A 84 2.03 -23.51 -29.43
CA SER A 84 1.24 -22.52 -28.75
C SER A 84 2.10 -21.47 -28.01
N LEU A 85 3.21 -21.88 -27.38
CA LEU A 85 4.13 -20.94 -26.73
C LEU A 85 4.80 -20.00 -27.75
N ARG A 86 5.24 -20.54 -28.91
CA ARG A 86 5.82 -19.71 -29.98
C ARG A 86 4.83 -18.69 -30.49
N GLU A 87 3.59 -19.09 -30.71
CA GLU A 87 2.51 -18.22 -31.17
C GLU A 87 2.23 -17.09 -30.16
N VAL A 88 2.11 -17.41 -28.86
CA VAL A 88 1.90 -16.40 -27.80
C VAL A 88 3.08 -15.43 -27.73
N ILE A 89 4.33 -15.90 -27.78
CA ILE A 89 5.51 -15.04 -27.80
C ILE A 89 5.51 -14.12 -29.03
N TYR A 90 5.17 -14.66 -30.19
CA TYR A 90 5.07 -13.89 -31.43
C TYR A 90 4.03 -12.76 -31.30
N GLN A 91 2.83 -13.07 -30.82
CA GLN A 91 1.75 -12.09 -30.62
C GLN A 91 2.14 -10.99 -29.61
N LEU A 92 2.82 -11.36 -28.52
CA LEU A 92 3.29 -10.39 -27.52
C LEU A 92 4.39 -9.48 -28.09
N ARG A 93 5.31 -10.03 -28.90
CA ARG A 93 6.33 -9.23 -29.60
C ARG A 93 5.71 -8.30 -30.65
N ALA A 94 4.73 -8.78 -31.40
CA ALA A 94 3.97 -7.96 -32.35
C ALA A 94 3.23 -6.81 -31.65
N ALA A 95 2.78 -7.01 -30.39
CA ALA A 95 2.21 -5.96 -29.56
C ALA A 95 3.28 -5.01 -28.95
N GLY A 96 4.57 -5.23 -29.20
CA GLY A 96 5.67 -4.38 -28.74
C GLY A 96 6.34 -4.83 -27.45
N ALA A 97 6.02 -6.01 -26.89
CA ALA A 97 6.68 -6.51 -25.69
C ALA A 97 8.13 -6.92 -25.96
N SER A 98 9.05 -6.40 -25.17
CA SER A 98 10.49 -6.72 -25.24
C SER A 98 10.80 -8.11 -24.68
N ILE A 99 10.31 -9.17 -25.31
CA ILE A 99 10.60 -10.55 -24.92
C ILE A 99 11.84 -11.02 -25.68
N LEU A 100 12.91 -11.32 -24.98
CA LEU A 100 14.15 -11.84 -25.54
C LEU A 100 14.20 -13.37 -25.44
N THR A 101 14.98 -13.97 -26.34
CA THR A 101 15.24 -15.42 -26.35
C THR A 101 16.73 -15.65 -26.51
N ASP A 102 17.27 -16.50 -25.67
CA ASP A 102 18.67 -16.94 -25.74
C ASP A 102 18.68 -18.47 -25.68
N HIS A 103 19.03 -19.11 -26.81
CA HIS A 103 18.92 -20.56 -27.04
C HIS A 103 17.50 -21.06 -26.69
N ASP A 104 17.36 -21.78 -25.60
CA ASP A 104 16.08 -22.35 -25.15
C ASP A 104 15.38 -21.49 -24.05
N ASP A 105 16.03 -20.44 -23.61
CA ASP A 105 15.50 -19.55 -22.57
C ASP A 105 14.71 -18.38 -23.14
N VAL A 106 13.72 -17.93 -22.35
CA VAL A 106 12.88 -16.76 -22.63
C VAL A 106 12.90 -15.84 -21.41
N PHE A 107 13.02 -14.54 -21.62
CA PHE A 107 13.00 -13.56 -20.54
C PHE A 107 12.58 -12.16 -21.01
N VAL A 108 12.18 -11.34 -20.08
CA VAL A 108 11.97 -9.90 -20.27
C VAL A 108 13.04 -9.15 -19.47
N PRO A 109 13.83 -8.25 -20.09
CA PRO A 109 14.83 -7.46 -19.37
C PRO A 109 14.21 -6.66 -18.23
N ALA A 110 14.89 -6.60 -17.08
CA ALA A 110 14.35 -5.95 -15.88
C ALA A 110 14.11 -4.45 -16.05
N ASP A 111 14.93 -3.78 -16.88
CA ASP A 111 14.82 -2.36 -17.24
C ASP A 111 13.65 -2.06 -18.18
N GLN A 112 13.04 -3.09 -18.76
CA GLN A 112 11.87 -2.98 -19.64
C GLN A 112 10.54 -3.18 -18.90
N VAL A 113 10.56 -3.33 -17.56
CA VAL A 113 9.37 -3.58 -16.75
C VAL A 113 9.23 -2.52 -15.66
N TRP A 114 8.06 -1.92 -15.62
CA TRP A 114 7.62 -1.08 -14.51
C TRP A 114 6.37 -1.69 -13.87
N CYS A 115 6.26 -1.62 -12.54
CA CYS A 115 5.11 -2.12 -11.79
C CYS A 115 4.68 -1.10 -10.74
N ASP A 116 3.40 -0.79 -10.70
CA ASP A 116 2.81 0.14 -9.75
C ASP A 116 2.97 -0.31 -8.29
N ALA A 117 2.86 -1.62 -8.01
CA ALA A 117 3.08 -2.14 -6.66
C ALA A 117 4.53 -1.97 -6.19
N TRP A 118 5.52 -2.15 -7.08
CA TRP A 118 6.93 -1.90 -6.72
C TRP A 118 7.20 -0.42 -6.51
N ALA A 119 6.68 0.42 -7.41
CA ALA A 119 6.78 1.88 -7.27
C ALA A 119 6.14 2.37 -5.96
N ALA A 120 5.02 1.77 -5.54
CA ALA A 120 4.38 2.09 -4.27
C ALA A 120 5.24 1.72 -3.05
N VAL A 121 5.98 0.61 -3.10
CA VAL A 121 6.91 0.22 -2.01
C VAL A 121 8.07 1.21 -1.89
N ASP A 122 8.58 1.71 -3.01
CA ASP A 122 9.74 2.61 -3.05
C ASP A 122 9.35 4.09 -2.85
N GLN A 123 8.05 4.43 -2.95
CA GLN A 123 7.58 5.81 -2.81
C GLN A 123 7.69 6.32 -1.38
N ASP A 124 8.34 7.47 -1.18
CA ASP A 124 8.45 8.18 0.10
C ASP A 124 8.41 9.71 -0.08
N PRO A 125 7.44 10.43 0.51
CA PRO A 125 6.26 9.92 1.24
C PRO A 125 5.24 9.22 0.33
N LEU A 126 4.45 8.33 0.93
CA LEU A 126 3.38 7.64 0.22
C LEU A 126 2.21 8.61 -0.05
N SER A 127 1.77 8.70 -1.30
CA SER A 127 0.67 9.61 -1.69
C SER A 127 -0.70 9.04 -1.33
N GLU A 128 -1.71 9.91 -1.19
CA GLU A 128 -3.11 9.49 -0.97
C GLU A 128 -3.65 8.65 -2.12
N GLU A 129 -3.29 9.00 -3.35
CA GLU A 129 -3.68 8.26 -4.55
C GLU A 129 -3.13 6.84 -4.53
N THR A 130 -1.86 6.66 -4.14
CA THR A 130 -1.24 5.34 -4.01
C THR A 130 -1.88 4.53 -2.88
N VAL A 131 -2.17 5.14 -1.72
CA VAL A 131 -2.90 4.49 -0.63
C VAL A 131 -4.26 3.99 -1.09
N HIS A 132 -5.00 4.81 -1.85
CA HIS A 132 -6.29 4.43 -2.42
C HIS A 132 -6.15 3.28 -3.43
N ALA A 133 -5.16 3.32 -4.30
CA ALA A 133 -4.90 2.25 -5.26
C ALA A 133 -4.58 0.91 -4.56
N ILE A 134 -3.75 0.93 -3.50
CA ILE A 134 -3.45 -0.28 -2.71
C ILE A 134 -4.71 -0.83 -2.04
N ALA A 135 -5.60 0.03 -1.52
CA ALA A 135 -6.85 -0.38 -0.89
C ALA A 135 -7.78 -1.14 -1.87
N GLY A 136 -7.66 -0.90 -3.17
CA GLY A 136 -8.35 -1.65 -4.23
C GLY A 136 -7.88 -3.10 -4.39
N GLY A 137 -6.85 -3.50 -3.66
CA GLY A 137 -6.27 -4.85 -3.69
C GLY A 137 -5.19 -5.04 -4.74
N LEU A 138 -4.54 -6.21 -4.71
CA LEU A 138 -3.47 -6.59 -5.64
C LEU A 138 -3.99 -7.63 -6.63
N LEU A 139 -3.83 -7.35 -7.95
CA LEU A 139 -4.27 -8.19 -9.07
C LEU A 139 -5.76 -8.58 -8.97
N THR A 140 -6.58 -7.64 -8.52
CA THR A 140 -8.01 -7.85 -8.31
C THR A 140 -8.70 -8.26 -9.61
N GLY A 141 -9.49 -9.35 -9.55
CA GLY A 141 -10.18 -9.91 -10.71
C GLY A 141 -9.33 -10.83 -11.59
N TYR A 142 -8.07 -11.10 -11.21
CA TYR A 142 -7.26 -12.12 -11.87
C TYR A 142 -7.22 -13.41 -11.04
N ALA A 143 -7.81 -14.46 -11.58
CA ALA A 143 -7.74 -15.83 -11.05
C ALA A 143 -7.05 -16.70 -12.11
N PRO A 144 -5.84 -17.18 -11.88
CA PRO A 144 -5.12 -17.99 -12.86
C PRO A 144 -5.71 -19.40 -12.94
N GLU A 145 -6.19 -19.78 -14.13
CA GLU A 145 -6.69 -21.13 -14.46
C GLU A 145 -5.72 -21.81 -15.44
N HIS A 146 -4.46 -22.03 -15.00
CA HIS A 146 -3.43 -22.64 -15.85
C HIS A 146 -2.97 -23.97 -15.25
N SER A 147 -1.79 -24.02 -14.64
CA SER A 147 -1.29 -25.18 -13.92
C SER A 147 -1.24 -24.93 -12.42
N GLU A 148 -1.23 -26.00 -11.63
CA GLU A 148 -1.01 -25.90 -10.17
C GLU A 148 0.28 -25.13 -9.86
N ALA A 149 1.38 -25.47 -10.56
CA ALA A 149 2.66 -24.79 -10.38
C ALA A 149 2.62 -23.29 -10.74
N TYR A 150 1.77 -22.86 -11.69
CA TYR A 150 1.56 -21.44 -11.96
C TYR A 150 0.77 -20.77 -10.82
N SER A 151 -0.26 -21.44 -10.32
CA SER A 151 -1.07 -20.93 -9.21
C SER A 151 -0.24 -20.79 -7.92
N GLU A 152 0.60 -21.79 -7.60
CA GLU A 152 1.54 -21.71 -6.48
C GLU A 152 2.54 -20.54 -6.61
N TRP A 153 3.13 -20.39 -7.81
CA TRP A 153 4.01 -19.27 -8.10
C TRP A 153 3.29 -17.92 -7.93
N TYR A 154 2.08 -17.81 -8.47
CA TYR A 154 1.26 -16.60 -8.39
C TYR A 154 0.94 -16.23 -6.93
N GLU A 155 0.44 -17.19 -6.14
CA GLU A 155 0.10 -16.95 -4.73
C GLU A 155 1.33 -16.59 -3.88
N ALA A 156 2.48 -17.24 -4.13
CA ALA A 156 3.72 -16.91 -3.44
C ALA A 156 4.17 -15.46 -3.74
N HIS A 157 4.15 -15.04 -4.99
CA HIS A 157 4.54 -13.68 -5.38
C HIS A 157 3.52 -12.64 -4.92
N ARG A 158 2.24 -12.98 -4.95
CA ARG A 158 1.16 -12.13 -4.41
C ARG A 158 1.34 -11.92 -2.92
N ALA A 159 1.59 -12.96 -2.16
CA ALA A 159 1.81 -12.89 -0.71
C ALA A 159 3.03 -12.01 -0.34
N LEU A 160 4.15 -12.16 -1.07
CA LEU A 160 5.35 -11.32 -0.89
C LEU A 160 5.06 -9.84 -1.18
N SER A 161 4.31 -9.56 -2.23
CA SER A 161 3.93 -8.19 -2.61
C SER A 161 3.00 -7.57 -1.56
N ILE A 162 2.00 -8.31 -1.09
CA ILE A 162 1.10 -7.89 -0.01
C ILE A 162 1.90 -7.57 1.27
N SER A 163 2.82 -8.44 1.68
CA SER A 163 3.65 -8.21 2.86
C SER A 163 4.51 -6.95 2.75
N SER A 164 5.05 -6.67 1.56
CA SER A 164 5.86 -5.47 1.30
C SER A 164 5.01 -4.20 1.32
N LEU A 165 3.84 -4.22 0.69
CA LEU A 165 2.88 -3.11 0.69
C LEU A 165 2.31 -2.85 2.09
N ALA A 166 1.95 -3.88 2.84
CA ALA A 166 1.46 -3.77 4.21
C ALA A 166 2.50 -3.11 5.12
N ARG A 167 3.76 -3.52 5.01
CA ARG A 167 4.87 -2.90 5.74
C ARG A 167 5.02 -1.41 5.38
N ARG A 168 4.95 -1.08 4.10
CA ARG A 168 5.04 0.31 3.63
C ARG A 168 3.89 1.17 4.16
N LEU A 169 2.66 0.64 4.14
CA LEU A 169 1.48 1.31 4.71
C LEU A 169 1.60 1.53 6.21
N LEU A 170 2.12 0.56 6.96
CA LEU A 170 2.37 0.72 8.40
C LEU A 170 3.41 1.81 8.70
N VAL A 171 4.49 1.87 7.92
CA VAL A 171 5.48 2.96 8.04
C VAL A 171 4.81 4.31 7.81
N ALA A 172 4.01 4.42 6.75
CA ALA A 172 3.27 5.65 6.44
C ALA A 172 2.23 6.01 7.52
N THR A 173 1.50 5.02 8.05
CA THR A 173 0.55 5.20 9.16
C THR A 173 1.24 5.76 10.40
N ASN A 174 2.38 5.19 10.78
CA ASN A 174 3.14 5.61 11.95
C ASN A 174 3.74 7.01 11.79
N ALA A 175 4.26 7.33 10.61
CA ALA A 175 4.78 8.67 10.29
C ALA A 175 3.66 9.72 10.37
N ALA A 176 2.53 9.47 9.70
CA ALA A 176 1.38 10.36 9.71
C ALA A 176 0.78 10.55 11.13
N THR A 177 0.77 9.49 11.94
CA THR A 177 0.34 9.57 13.34
C THR A 177 1.24 10.50 14.15
N LYS A 178 2.55 10.45 13.97
CA LYS A 178 3.51 11.34 14.62
C LYS A 178 3.29 12.80 14.21
N GLU A 179 2.98 13.02 12.95
CA GLU A 179 2.71 14.36 12.40
C GLU A 179 1.27 14.86 12.66
N ALA A 180 0.47 14.10 13.42
CA ALA A 180 -0.95 14.39 13.69
C ALA A 180 -1.82 14.47 12.39
N GLN A 181 -1.40 13.80 11.34
CA GLN A 181 -2.14 13.67 10.07
C GLN A 181 -3.17 12.51 10.16
N TRP A 182 -4.11 12.63 11.11
CA TRP A 182 -5.02 11.54 11.50
C TRP A 182 -5.83 10.96 10.36
N GLY A 183 -6.29 11.81 9.44
CA GLY A 183 -7.08 11.37 8.27
C GLY A 183 -6.28 10.49 7.32
N PHE A 184 -5.03 10.85 7.03
CA PHE A 184 -4.14 10.04 6.21
C PHE A 184 -3.75 8.74 6.93
N ALA A 185 -3.40 8.83 8.22
CA ALA A 185 -3.06 7.66 9.04
C ALA A 185 -4.20 6.62 9.07
N GLU A 186 -5.45 7.09 9.22
CA GLU A 186 -6.63 6.23 9.20
C GLU A 186 -6.79 5.54 7.83
N ARG A 187 -6.68 6.29 6.73
CA ARG A 187 -6.79 5.72 5.37
C ARG A 187 -5.69 4.70 5.10
N ALA A 188 -4.44 4.99 5.47
CA ALA A 188 -3.32 4.08 5.28
C ALA A 188 -3.48 2.77 6.10
N ALA A 189 -3.93 2.87 7.37
CA ALA A 189 -4.21 1.70 8.20
C ALA A 189 -5.37 0.86 7.63
N ARG A 190 -6.45 1.51 7.14
CA ARG A 190 -7.56 0.80 6.48
C ARG A 190 -7.13 0.12 5.17
N ALA A 191 -6.29 0.78 4.38
CA ALA A 191 -5.73 0.20 3.16
C ALA A 191 -4.85 -1.04 3.48
N CYS A 192 -4.10 -1.01 4.58
CA CYS A 192 -3.34 -2.16 5.04
C CYS A 192 -4.27 -3.34 5.38
N LEU A 193 -5.34 -3.11 6.14
CA LEU A 193 -6.32 -4.14 6.49
C LEU A 193 -7.15 -4.64 5.29
N ALA A 194 -7.27 -3.84 4.24
CA ALA A 194 -7.94 -4.27 3.00
C ALA A 194 -7.14 -5.34 2.25
N ILE A 195 -5.80 -5.27 2.28
CA ILE A 195 -4.92 -6.25 1.61
C ILE A 195 -4.41 -7.35 2.53
N ASP A 196 -4.35 -7.09 3.85
CA ASP A 196 -3.93 -8.02 4.89
C ASP A 196 -4.84 -7.88 6.12
N PRO A 197 -5.99 -8.55 6.13
CA PRO A 197 -7.04 -8.37 7.16
C PRO A 197 -6.60 -8.76 8.58
N LEU A 198 -5.60 -9.65 8.71
CA LEU A 198 -5.09 -10.11 10.00
C LEU A 198 -3.81 -9.39 10.44
N ASN A 199 -3.49 -8.25 9.83
CA ASN A 199 -2.33 -7.46 10.21
C ASN A 199 -2.50 -6.82 11.60
N GLU A 200 -1.78 -7.36 12.59
CA GLU A 200 -1.83 -6.88 13.97
C GLU A 200 -1.47 -5.39 14.08
N GLY A 201 -0.35 -4.98 13.46
CA GLY A 201 0.12 -3.61 13.52
C GLY A 201 -0.90 -2.60 12.99
N ALA A 202 -1.55 -2.92 11.86
CA ALA A 202 -2.58 -2.08 11.26
C ALA A 202 -3.86 -2.05 12.12
N THR A 203 -4.26 -3.19 12.70
CA THR A 203 -5.40 -3.28 13.61
C THR A 203 -5.20 -2.40 14.84
N LEU A 204 -4.03 -2.52 15.49
CA LEU A 204 -3.71 -1.73 16.68
C LEU A 204 -3.60 -0.25 16.37
N ALA A 205 -2.95 0.12 15.26
CA ALA A 205 -2.84 1.50 14.82
C ALA A 205 -4.22 2.10 14.52
N LEU A 206 -5.05 1.42 13.73
CA LEU A 206 -6.38 1.90 13.38
C LEU A 206 -7.29 2.02 14.61
N ALA A 207 -7.30 1.02 15.50
CA ALA A 207 -8.08 1.09 16.74
C ALA A 207 -7.66 2.28 17.62
N GLY A 208 -6.35 2.52 17.75
CA GLY A 208 -5.82 3.68 18.47
C GLY A 208 -6.26 5.00 17.83
N ILE A 209 -6.15 5.14 16.51
CA ILE A 209 -6.57 6.34 15.76
C ILE A 209 -8.07 6.59 15.93
N LEU A 210 -8.91 5.56 15.80
CA LEU A 210 -10.35 5.65 15.99
C LEU A 210 -10.70 6.09 17.42
N ALA A 211 -10.03 5.55 18.43
CA ALA A 211 -10.25 5.92 19.83
C ALA A 211 -9.89 7.39 20.10
N VAL A 212 -8.75 7.86 19.56
CA VAL A 212 -8.33 9.27 19.64
C VAL A 212 -9.31 10.19 18.94
N ASN A 213 -9.85 9.78 17.79
CA ASN A 213 -10.86 10.52 17.03
C ASN A 213 -12.26 10.47 17.69
N GLY A 214 -12.42 9.79 18.85
CA GLY A 214 -13.68 9.72 19.59
C GLY A 214 -14.57 8.53 19.23
N SER A 215 -14.20 7.73 18.23
CA SER A 215 -14.96 6.56 17.75
C SER A 215 -14.61 5.30 18.56
N LYS A 216 -14.75 5.36 19.90
CA LYS A 216 -14.36 4.27 20.82
C LYS A 216 -15.09 2.96 20.54
N ALA A 217 -16.39 3.02 20.23
CA ALA A 217 -17.17 1.82 19.92
C ALA A 217 -16.60 1.10 18.70
N SER A 218 -16.33 1.82 17.60
CA SER A 218 -15.73 1.26 16.40
C SER A 218 -14.32 0.70 16.63
N ALA A 219 -13.54 1.34 17.50
CA ALA A 219 -12.22 0.85 17.88
C ALA A 219 -12.29 -0.49 18.63
N ILE A 220 -13.23 -0.62 19.57
CA ILE A 220 -13.46 -1.85 20.34
C ILE A 220 -13.95 -2.98 19.40
N ASP A 221 -14.93 -2.67 18.55
CA ASP A 221 -15.48 -3.61 17.58
C ASP A 221 -14.43 -4.16 16.59
N LEU A 222 -13.52 -3.28 16.13
CA LEU A 222 -12.38 -3.67 15.29
C LEU A 222 -11.46 -4.68 16.01
N VAL A 223 -11.12 -4.40 17.27
CA VAL A 223 -10.28 -5.29 18.08
C VAL A 223 -10.98 -6.62 18.34
N ASP A 224 -12.29 -6.60 18.64
CA ASP A 224 -13.07 -7.81 18.91
C ASP A 224 -13.14 -8.74 17.68
N ARG A 225 -13.35 -8.17 16.50
CA ARG A 225 -13.30 -8.94 15.24
C ARG A 225 -11.93 -9.57 15.02
N TYR A 226 -10.85 -8.79 15.16
CA TYR A 226 -9.49 -9.31 15.04
C TYR A 226 -9.22 -10.46 16.00
N VAL A 227 -9.58 -10.31 17.28
CA VAL A 227 -9.40 -11.36 18.32
C VAL A 227 -10.22 -12.60 18.03
N ALA A 228 -11.42 -12.44 17.47
CA ALA A 228 -12.28 -13.56 17.07
C ALA A 228 -11.69 -14.35 15.89
N GLU A 229 -11.14 -13.66 14.89
CA GLU A 229 -10.58 -14.29 13.70
C GLU A 229 -9.27 -15.04 13.97
N ILE A 230 -8.40 -14.53 14.87
CA ILE A 230 -7.17 -15.24 15.27
C ILE A 230 -7.48 -16.60 15.96
N GLY A 231 -8.68 -16.77 16.51
CA GLY A 231 -9.08 -18.03 17.12
C GLY A 231 -8.38 -18.33 18.46
N SER A 232 -8.57 -19.54 19.01
CA SER A 232 -8.09 -19.91 20.36
C SER A 232 -6.61 -20.30 20.43
N GLN A 233 -5.97 -20.51 19.29
CA GLN A 233 -4.62 -21.11 19.24
C GLN A 233 -3.45 -20.17 19.49
N SER A 234 -3.68 -18.85 19.61
CA SER A 234 -2.60 -17.85 19.67
C SER A 234 -2.85 -16.81 20.78
N ALA A 235 -2.77 -17.26 22.05
CA ALA A 235 -2.97 -16.38 23.20
C ALA A 235 -2.01 -15.18 23.19
N ASP A 236 -0.76 -15.38 22.79
CA ASP A 236 0.27 -14.34 22.75
C ASP A 236 -0.06 -13.22 21.73
N LEU A 237 -0.63 -13.58 20.58
CA LEU A 237 -1.04 -12.61 19.57
C LEU A 237 -2.26 -11.78 19.99
N LYS A 238 -3.06 -12.23 20.95
CA LYS A 238 -4.22 -11.50 21.47
C LYS A 238 -3.84 -10.46 22.51
N PHE A 239 -2.72 -10.68 23.21
CA PHE A 239 -2.36 -9.84 24.35
C PHE A 239 -2.27 -8.35 24.02
N PRO A 240 -1.56 -7.90 22.97
CA PRO A 240 -1.49 -6.49 22.62
C PRO A 240 -2.86 -5.88 22.29
N ALA A 241 -3.69 -6.63 21.55
CA ALA A 241 -5.04 -6.21 21.16
C ALA A 241 -5.96 -6.07 22.38
N MET A 242 -5.96 -7.03 23.30
CA MET A 242 -6.73 -6.99 24.52
C MET A 242 -6.26 -5.88 25.47
N ALA A 243 -4.95 -5.65 25.58
CA ALA A 243 -4.39 -4.54 26.35
C ALA A 243 -4.84 -3.18 25.79
N LEU A 244 -4.82 -3.02 24.47
CA LEU A 244 -5.34 -1.79 23.83
C LEU A 244 -6.84 -1.63 24.07
N LYS A 245 -7.66 -2.68 23.92
CA LYS A 245 -9.09 -2.65 24.19
C LYS A 245 -9.38 -2.20 25.62
N ARG A 246 -8.68 -2.78 26.60
CA ARG A 246 -8.79 -2.38 28.00
C ARG A 246 -8.48 -0.90 28.20
N ARG A 247 -7.39 -0.39 27.64
CA ARG A 247 -7.04 1.05 27.72
C ARG A 247 -8.12 1.94 27.10
N ILE A 248 -8.69 1.54 25.96
CA ILE A 248 -9.78 2.28 25.31
C ILE A 248 -11.02 2.32 26.21
N SER A 249 -11.37 1.22 26.87
CA SER A 249 -12.52 1.10 27.75
C SER A 249 -12.37 1.87 29.04
N GLU A 250 -11.19 1.84 29.68
CA GLU A 250 -10.89 2.47 30.96
C GLU A 250 -10.74 4.01 30.89
N GLY A 251 -10.68 4.60 29.71
CA GLY A 251 -10.64 6.06 29.59
C GLY A 251 -9.61 6.64 28.65
N PHE A 252 -9.51 6.09 27.47
CA PHE A 252 -8.68 6.66 26.40
C PHE A 252 -9.13 8.12 26.12
N PRO A 253 -8.29 9.14 26.34
CA PRO A 253 -8.69 10.52 26.10
C PRO A 253 -8.88 10.75 24.62
N SER A 254 -10.10 11.09 24.21
CA SER A 254 -10.33 11.47 22.83
C SER A 254 -9.84 12.91 22.58
N ARG A 255 -9.29 13.14 21.42
CA ARG A 255 -8.80 14.42 20.92
C ARG A 255 -9.85 15.53 21.06
N HIS A 256 -11.10 15.24 20.75
CA HIS A 256 -12.21 16.19 20.89
C HIS A 256 -12.53 16.53 22.35
N LEU A 257 -12.45 15.57 23.26
CA LEU A 257 -12.67 15.84 24.70
C LEU A 257 -11.53 16.66 25.29
N VAL A 258 -10.31 16.45 24.88
CA VAL A 258 -9.15 17.24 25.29
C VAL A 258 -9.31 18.67 24.80
N GLN A 259 -9.71 18.87 23.55
CA GLN A 259 -9.93 20.21 22.98
C GLN A 259 -11.14 20.93 23.61
N ARG A 260 -12.27 20.24 23.85
CA ARG A 260 -13.44 20.78 24.52
C ARG A 260 -13.12 21.23 25.96
N ARG A 261 -12.42 20.42 26.74
CA ARG A 261 -11.99 20.77 28.09
C ARG A 261 -11.04 21.96 28.14
N LEU A 262 -10.26 22.20 27.06
CA LEU A 262 -9.35 23.32 26.93
C LEU A 262 -10.07 24.61 26.56
N ASN A 263 -11.13 24.52 25.75
CA ASN A 263 -11.87 25.70 25.27
C ASN A 263 -13.06 26.10 26.18
N GLY A 264 -13.40 25.29 27.18
CA GLY A 264 -14.55 25.57 28.08
C GLY A 264 -15.91 25.45 27.36
N ASP A 265 -15.98 24.82 26.21
CA ASP A 265 -17.18 24.82 25.37
C ASP A 265 -18.07 23.60 25.67
N SER A 266 -19.34 23.87 25.98
CA SER A 266 -20.36 22.86 26.34
C SER A 266 -21.27 22.48 25.16
N GLY A 267 -20.98 22.87 23.94
CA GLY A 267 -21.81 22.68 22.76
C GLY A 267 -21.74 21.27 22.14
N ASP A 268 -22.89 20.74 21.72
CA ASP A 268 -23.09 19.38 21.21
C ASP A 268 -23.05 19.34 19.65
N GLY A 269 -21.94 19.77 19.08
CA GLY A 269 -21.73 19.78 17.62
C GLY A 269 -20.58 18.84 17.20
N ALA A 270 -20.85 17.87 16.35
CA ALA A 270 -19.83 17.07 15.67
C ALA A 270 -19.11 17.92 14.62
N PHE A 271 -18.13 18.71 15.05
CA PHE A 271 -17.27 19.44 14.11
C PHE A 271 -16.07 18.56 13.73
N THR A 272 -15.93 18.29 12.45
CA THR A 272 -14.66 17.77 11.87
C THR A 272 -13.58 18.81 12.12
N THR A 273 -12.65 18.53 13.02
CA THR A 273 -11.53 19.42 13.29
C THR A 273 -10.58 19.38 12.09
N PRO A 274 -10.36 20.50 11.37
CA PRO A 274 -9.47 20.52 10.20
C PRO A 274 -8.04 20.10 10.61
N ALA A 275 -7.23 19.63 9.66
CA ALA A 275 -5.84 19.28 9.93
C ALA A 275 -5.06 20.47 10.52
N MET A 276 -4.10 20.20 11.42
CA MET A 276 -3.23 21.23 11.94
C MET A 276 -2.21 21.61 10.85
N VAL A 277 -2.17 22.90 10.50
CA VAL A 277 -1.28 23.41 9.45
C VAL A 277 -0.25 24.36 10.08
N GLY A 278 1.02 24.25 9.62
CA GLY A 278 2.08 25.20 9.97
C GLY A 278 2.67 25.06 11.37
N ARG A 279 2.47 23.91 12.07
CA ARG A 279 2.99 23.64 13.43
C ARG A 279 3.77 22.34 13.53
N ALA A 280 4.28 21.84 12.41
CA ALA A 280 5.01 20.59 12.37
C ALA A 280 6.30 20.64 13.19
N LYS A 281 6.99 21.81 13.17
CA LYS A 281 8.24 22.01 13.92
C LYS A 281 8.01 21.95 15.43
N GLU A 282 7.05 22.71 15.94
CA GLU A 282 6.71 22.76 17.36
C GLU A 282 6.19 21.41 17.87
N LEU A 283 5.43 20.67 17.02
CA LEU A 283 4.99 19.33 17.36
C LEU A 283 6.18 18.36 17.43
N ALA A 284 7.15 18.47 16.51
CA ALA A 284 8.36 17.65 16.52
C ALA A 284 9.22 17.90 17.76
N GLU A 285 9.37 19.16 18.20
CA GLU A 285 10.08 19.51 19.43
C GLU A 285 9.44 18.88 20.68
N LEU A 286 8.10 18.90 20.76
CA LEU A 286 7.37 18.24 21.85
C LEU A 286 7.57 16.72 21.83
N GLN A 287 7.59 16.11 20.66
CA GLN A 287 7.81 14.68 20.48
C GLN A 287 9.23 14.25 20.81
N GLU A 288 10.23 15.07 20.47
CA GLU A 288 11.62 14.85 20.84
C GLU A 288 11.78 14.86 22.36
N GLY A 289 11.22 15.88 23.04
CA GLY A 289 11.19 15.92 24.50
C GLY A 289 10.51 14.70 25.12
N PHE A 290 9.42 14.23 24.52
CA PHE A 290 8.75 13.00 24.95
C PHE A 290 9.60 11.74 24.72
N GLY A 291 10.38 11.71 23.64
CA GLY A 291 11.36 10.66 23.39
C GLY A 291 12.39 10.53 24.51
N LEU A 292 12.90 11.66 25.03
CA LEU A 292 13.81 11.69 26.17
C LEU A 292 13.13 11.19 27.45
N VAL A 293 11.85 11.53 27.69
CA VAL A 293 11.10 11.00 28.83
C VAL A 293 10.96 9.51 28.76
N ARG A 294 10.71 8.93 27.58
CA ARG A 294 10.65 7.48 27.38
C ARG A 294 12.01 6.78 27.60
N ALA A 295 13.10 7.51 27.40
CA ALA A 295 14.45 7.04 27.72
C ALA A 295 14.81 7.20 29.21
N GLY A 296 13.89 7.66 30.07
CA GLY A 296 14.05 7.78 31.51
C GLY A 296 14.41 9.18 32.02
N ALA A 297 14.46 10.20 31.16
CA ALA A 297 14.71 11.58 31.56
C ALA A 297 13.40 12.30 31.96
N SER A 298 13.47 13.22 32.93
CA SER A 298 12.36 14.12 33.19
C SER A 298 12.48 15.39 32.36
N GLN A 299 11.39 15.83 31.74
CA GLN A 299 11.36 17.04 30.90
C GLN A 299 10.27 18.00 31.33
N CYS A 300 10.57 19.27 31.23
CA CYS A 300 9.59 20.37 31.39
C CYS A 300 9.61 21.21 30.10
N LEU A 301 8.50 21.19 29.36
CA LEU A 301 8.37 21.93 28.09
C LEU A 301 7.35 23.07 28.29
N VAL A 302 7.70 24.26 27.85
CA VAL A 302 6.85 25.46 27.96
C VAL A 302 6.38 25.88 26.58
N VAL A 303 5.04 25.88 26.37
CA VAL A 303 4.43 26.39 25.13
C VAL A 303 3.99 27.84 25.35
N ALA A 304 4.75 28.78 24.82
CA ALA A 304 4.48 30.22 24.92
C ALA A 304 4.00 30.79 23.58
N GLY A 305 3.25 31.89 23.61
CA GLY A 305 2.78 32.60 22.42
C GLY A 305 1.53 33.45 22.71
N GLU A 306 1.08 34.24 21.76
CA GLU A 306 -0.08 35.11 21.86
C GLU A 306 -1.41 34.35 22.04
N ALA A 307 -2.43 35.01 22.58
CA ALA A 307 -3.76 34.43 22.68
C ALA A 307 -4.32 34.07 21.28
N GLY A 308 -4.98 32.90 21.15
CA GLY A 308 -5.57 32.47 19.89
C GLY A 308 -4.62 31.80 18.91
N ILE A 309 -3.30 31.81 19.10
CA ILE A 309 -2.31 31.24 18.13
C ILE A 309 -2.31 29.70 18.01
N GLY A 310 -3.17 29.02 18.77
CA GLY A 310 -3.32 27.55 18.66
C GLY A 310 -2.52 26.72 19.66
N LYS A 311 -2.00 27.30 20.77
CA LYS A 311 -1.26 26.56 21.81
C LYS A 311 -2.02 25.37 22.37
N THR A 312 -3.29 25.60 22.71
CA THR A 312 -4.19 24.56 23.24
C THR A 312 -4.36 23.40 22.28
N ARG A 313 -4.45 23.70 20.98
CA ARG A 313 -4.57 22.69 19.94
C ARG A 313 -3.28 21.90 19.79
N LEU A 314 -2.12 22.57 19.77
CA LEU A 314 -0.80 21.90 19.69
C LEU A 314 -0.63 20.91 20.86
N VAL A 315 -0.97 21.31 22.09
CA VAL A 315 -0.92 20.43 23.27
C VAL A 315 -1.91 19.26 23.14
N ALA A 316 -3.11 19.50 22.59
CA ALA A 316 -4.09 18.43 22.39
C ALA A 316 -3.61 17.39 21.36
N GLU A 317 -3.04 17.81 20.22
CA GLU A 317 -2.49 16.92 19.19
C GLU A 317 -1.28 16.15 19.74
N PHE A 318 -0.39 16.82 20.46
CA PHE A 318 0.73 16.16 21.14
C PHE A 318 0.24 15.12 22.16
N SER A 319 -0.72 15.47 23.02
CA SER A 319 -1.29 14.57 24.03
C SER A 319 -1.90 13.32 23.37
N ALA A 320 -2.61 13.47 22.25
CA ALA A 320 -3.17 12.36 21.50
C ALA A 320 -2.07 11.40 21.00
N THR A 321 -1.00 11.96 20.44
CA THR A 321 0.16 11.17 19.97
C THR A 321 0.86 10.47 21.14
N ALA A 322 1.06 11.16 22.27
CA ALA A 322 1.70 10.58 23.46
C ALA A 322 0.89 9.40 24.04
N VAL A 323 -0.44 9.52 24.08
CA VAL A 323 -1.33 8.45 24.53
C VAL A 323 -1.25 7.23 23.61
N LEU A 324 -1.18 7.41 22.29
CA LEU A 324 -0.98 6.29 21.36
C LEU A 324 0.34 5.55 21.63
N GLN A 325 1.37 6.28 22.07
CA GLN A 325 2.68 5.73 22.43
C GLN A 325 2.74 5.19 23.88
N GLY A 326 1.61 5.12 24.59
CA GLY A 326 1.52 4.49 25.90
C GLY A 326 1.57 5.46 27.09
N ALA A 327 1.65 6.78 26.87
CA ALA A 327 1.63 7.73 27.97
C ALA A 327 0.26 7.84 28.65
N ARG A 328 0.27 8.13 29.95
CA ARG A 328 -0.90 8.58 30.68
C ARG A 328 -0.86 10.11 30.74
N VAL A 329 -1.91 10.75 30.25
CA VAL A 329 -2.04 12.21 30.28
C VAL A 329 -2.99 12.62 31.40
N GLU A 330 -2.48 13.31 32.38
CA GLU A 330 -3.22 13.87 33.49
C GLU A 330 -3.19 15.42 33.45
N ARG A 331 -4.17 16.06 34.05
CA ARG A 331 -4.29 17.54 34.17
C ARG A 331 -4.59 17.94 35.60
#